data_f16ca271c939a0501381f6a1a3b80903
#
_entry.id   f16ca271c939a0501381f6a1a3b80903
#
_cell.length_a   1.000
_cell.length_b   1.000
_cell.length_c   1.000
_cell.angle_alpha   90.00
_cell.angle_beta   90.00
_cell.angle_gamma   90.00
#
_symmetry.space_group_name_H-M   'P 1'
#
loop_
_entity.id
_entity.type
_entity.pdbx_description
1 polymer ?
#
loop_
_entity_poly.entity_id
_entity_poly.type
_entity_poly.pdbx_seq_one_letter_code
_entity_poly.pdbx_strand_id
1 'polypeptide(L)'
;MPSITRRAVLGAVTGVVGGVAGCAGLQNRESSPIQRSWHVGFRDPSSVAVTDSGHLLAGSHSPFQDRPIVAGLDGQTGETTWTVTVGKGGNSPIGVGGERAYAISKAETMVAVDGATGDTVWQRQLAPIDDADPGVVEFAPIPLDDRIVVPISGTEDDVPDRLVGVARADGETLFTRPLPASLSGAPGATSDGVVAPLVDGRVLFLDRTGAVRWTREIGAPLSAVGAVDRTAYLGAATEELLALDTATGSIAWHGSLANTVFARPLVTDERVYVGGADYSLRAFDVASGQEVWRDDLRNAVTHGPMQVGDRLVTLVGGGHRIRGSSGSIPFSPTELYIHEQDGTRVRAVPLDGRPFENGGSVEWAQAAGETVYLGQEFGLTQVAPEAITDA
;
A
#
# COMPACT_ATOMS: atom_id res chain seq x y z
N MET A 1 33.25 -41.07 17.86
CA MET A 1 34.70 -41.04 17.58
C MET A 1 34.90 -41.67 16.21
N PRO A 2 35.66 -41.15 15.26
CA PRO A 2 36.66 -40.10 15.38
C PRO A 2 36.41 -38.88 14.48
N SER A 3 37.17 -37.83 14.74
CA SER A 3 37.32 -36.57 14.05
C SER A 3 37.94 -36.72 12.65
N ILE A 4 37.47 -35.93 11.66
CA ILE A 4 38.19 -35.72 10.38
C ILE A 4 38.48 -34.25 10.22
N THR A 5 39.78 -33.97 10.13
CA THR A 5 40.44 -32.70 9.95
C THR A 5 40.35 -32.19 8.56
N ARG A 6 40.11 -30.89 8.37
CA ARG A 6 40.25 -30.18 7.12
C ARG A 6 41.69 -30.08 6.67
N ARG A 7 41.96 -30.38 5.39
CA ARG A 7 43.19 -29.99 4.69
C ARG A 7 42.83 -29.11 3.49
N ALA A 8 43.42 -27.94 3.51
CA ALA A 8 43.45 -27.01 2.38
C ALA A 8 44.34 -27.56 1.26
N VAL A 9 43.91 -27.34 0.02
CA VAL A 9 44.79 -27.48 -1.14
C VAL A 9 44.73 -26.16 -1.92
N LEU A 10 45.85 -25.42 -1.85
CA LEU A 10 46.18 -24.37 -2.80
C LEU A 10 46.63 -25.03 -4.11
N GLY A 11 46.05 -24.62 -5.24
CA GLY A 11 46.54 -24.90 -6.57
C GLY A 11 46.58 -23.62 -7.39
N ALA A 12 47.75 -23.07 -7.57
CA ALA A 12 48.01 -21.98 -8.50
C ALA A 12 48.08 -22.54 -9.94
N VAL A 13 47.36 -21.91 -10.87
CA VAL A 13 47.65 -22.08 -12.31
C VAL A 13 47.75 -20.68 -12.94
N THR A 14 48.97 -20.41 -13.38
CA THR A 14 49.34 -19.29 -14.22
C THR A 14 49.06 -19.60 -15.70
N GLY A 15 48.56 -18.60 -16.44
CA GLY A 15 48.91 -18.42 -17.87
C GLY A 15 47.74 -18.57 -18.82
N VAL A 16 47.36 -17.54 -19.48
CA VAL A 16 47.63 -17.18 -20.88
C VAL A 16 46.68 -16.06 -21.29
N VAL A 17 47.25 -14.97 -21.72
CA VAL A 17 46.61 -13.80 -22.35
C VAL A 17 46.12 -14.22 -23.74
N GLY A 18 44.81 -14.07 -23.98
CA GLY A 18 44.21 -14.13 -25.29
C GLY A 18 43.12 -13.05 -25.38
N GLY A 19 43.47 -11.94 -26.04
CA GLY A 19 42.52 -10.85 -26.24
C GLY A 19 41.40 -11.23 -27.18
N VAL A 20 40.17 -10.92 -26.77
CA VAL A 20 39.06 -10.71 -27.68
C VAL A 20 38.41 -9.38 -27.31
N ALA A 21 38.54 -8.45 -28.23
CA ALA A 21 37.85 -7.18 -28.21
C ALA A 21 36.35 -7.42 -28.43
N GLY A 22 35.54 -6.74 -27.64
CA GLY A 22 34.14 -6.58 -27.98
C GLY A 22 33.14 -6.90 -26.87
N CYS A 23 33.19 -6.19 -25.74
CA CYS A 23 32.00 -5.88 -24.93
C CYS A 23 32.19 -4.48 -24.34
N ALA A 24 31.92 -3.49 -25.17
CA ALA A 24 31.81 -2.12 -24.70
C ALA A 24 30.49 -1.99 -23.89
N GLY A 25 30.65 -1.56 -22.65
CA GLY A 25 29.67 -0.71 -22.03
C GLY A 25 28.53 -1.35 -21.21
N LEU A 26 28.82 -2.29 -20.32
CA LEU A 26 28.10 -2.31 -19.05
C LEU A 26 28.94 -1.55 -18.04
N GLN A 27 28.88 -0.24 -18.12
CA GLN A 27 29.32 0.58 -17.02
C GLN A 27 28.45 0.20 -15.85
N ASN A 28 29.03 -0.42 -14.80
CA ASN A 28 28.51 -0.41 -13.45
C ASN A 28 28.33 1.07 -13.08
N ARG A 29 27.15 1.61 -13.34
CA ARG A 29 26.69 2.76 -12.57
C ARG A 29 26.52 2.20 -11.18
N GLU A 30 27.50 2.44 -10.32
CA GLU A 30 27.30 2.35 -8.88
C GLU A 30 26.09 3.24 -8.60
N SER A 31 24.94 2.58 -8.36
CA SER A 31 23.73 3.29 -8.00
C SER A 31 24.00 3.92 -6.65
N SER A 32 24.17 5.24 -6.63
CA SER A 32 24.24 5.96 -5.37
C SER A 32 22.97 5.64 -4.56
N PRO A 33 23.09 5.41 -3.25
CA PRO A 33 21.91 5.15 -2.41
C PRO A 33 20.90 6.28 -2.55
N ILE A 34 19.63 5.96 -2.35
CA ILE A 34 18.59 6.98 -2.42
C ILE A 34 18.83 8.06 -1.36
N GLN A 35 18.76 9.31 -1.77
CA GLN A 35 18.87 10.42 -0.85
C GLN A 35 17.62 10.51 -0.01
N ARG A 36 17.81 10.82 1.28
CA ARG A 36 16.73 11.01 2.25
C ARG A 36 16.76 12.43 2.80
N SER A 37 15.60 13.04 3.00
CA SER A 37 15.51 14.30 3.72
C SER A 37 15.76 14.07 5.20
N TRP A 38 15.10 13.04 5.77
CA TRP A 38 15.26 12.68 7.17
C TRP A 38 14.94 11.20 7.41
N HIS A 39 15.37 10.72 8.56
CA HIS A 39 14.99 9.43 9.14
C HIS A 39 14.77 9.63 10.64
N VAL A 40 13.63 9.21 11.14
CA VAL A 40 13.28 9.31 12.56
C VAL A 40 12.93 7.93 13.12
N GLY A 41 13.25 7.74 14.40
CA GLY A 41 12.79 6.57 15.14
C GLY A 41 11.28 6.64 15.34
N PHE A 42 10.56 5.77 14.63
CA PHE A 42 9.10 5.63 14.74
C PHE A 42 8.78 4.15 14.78
N ARG A 43 8.18 3.70 15.87
CA ARG A 43 8.00 2.27 16.06
C ARG A 43 6.74 1.76 15.40
N ASP A 44 6.89 0.64 14.66
CA ASP A 44 5.81 -0.05 13.94
C ASP A 44 4.94 0.91 13.10
N PRO A 45 5.53 1.75 12.21
CA PRO A 45 4.74 2.64 11.38
C PRO A 45 3.80 1.85 10.49
N SER A 46 2.53 2.24 10.44
CA SER A 46 1.51 1.56 9.61
C SER A 46 1.25 2.26 8.29
N SER A 47 1.38 3.56 8.27
CA SER A 47 1.10 4.40 7.09
C SER A 47 1.53 5.83 7.34
N VAL A 48 1.57 6.60 6.26
CA VAL A 48 1.61 8.06 6.30
C VAL A 48 0.44 8.63 5.50
N ALA A 49 0.08 9.87 5.79
CA ALA A 49 -0.89 10.62 5.01
C ALA A 49 -0.61 12.11 5.12
N VAL A 50 -1.15 12.90 4.19
CA VAL A 50 -1.04 14.36 4.21
C VAL A 50 -2.45 14.92 4.10
N THR A 51 -2.78 15.92 4.92
CA THR A 51 -4.04 16.66 4.82
C THR A 51 -4.05 17.59 3.61
N ASP A 52 -5.21 18.14 3.27
CA ASP A 52 -5.32 19.10 2.16
C ASP A 52 -4.44 20.35 2.36
N SER A 53 -4.22 20.78 3.61
CA SER A 53 -3.29 21.88 3.96
C SER A 53 -1.83 21.45 4.10
N GLY A 54 -1.49 20.19 3.85
CA GLY A 54 -0.11 19.70 3.82
C GLY A 54 0.44 19.21 5.17
N HIS A 55 -0.39 19.01 6.21
CA HIS A 55 0.06 18.44 7.49
C HIS A 55 0.38 16.95 7.32
N LEU A 56 1.62 16.57 7.65
CA LEU A 56 2.10 15.20 7.59
C LEU A 56 1.68 14.41 8.83
N LEU A 57 1.09 13.27 8.61
CA LEU A 57 0.58 12.38 9.64
C LEU A 57 1.19 10.99 9.49
N ALA A 58 1.44 10.32 10.61
CA ALA A 58 1.90 8.94 10.65
C ALA A 58 1.04 8.10 11.60
N GLY A 59 0.73 6.87 11.17
CA GLY A 59 0.07 5.86 11.99
C GLY A 59 1.05 4.85 12.56
N SER A 60 0.68 4.17 13.63
CA SER A 60 1.47 3.12 14.23
C SER A 60 0.65 1.86 14.50
N HIS A 61 1.18 0.69 14.16
CA HIS A 61 0.57 -0.61 14.46
C HIS A 61 0.84 -1.13 15.87
N SER A 62 1.52 -0.37 16.73
CA SER A 62 2.00 -0.90 18.01
C SER A 62 0.89 -1.63 18.78
N PRO A 63 1.06 -2.92 19.09
CA PRO A 63 0.08 -3.70 19.86
C PRO A 63 0.13 -3.37 21.35
N PHE A 64 1.09 -2.55 21.79
CA PHE A 64 1.27 -2.23 23.20
C PHE A 64 0.35 -1.09 23.62
N GLN A 65 -0.23 -1.24 24.81
CA GLN A 65 -1.03 -0.18 25.44
C GLN A 65 -0.18 1.08 25.62
N ASP A 66 -0.81 2.23 25.59
CA ASP A 66 -0.22 3.56 25.84
C ASP A 66 0.71 4.11 24.74
N ARG A 67 0.59 3.60 23.50
CA ARG A 67 1.31 4.18 22.36
C ARG A 67 0.41 4.99 21.44
N PRO A 68 0.93 6.06 20.86
CA PRO A 68 0.16 6.87 19.92
C PRO A 68 -0.26 6.06 18.72
N ILE A 69 -1.50 6.23 18.31
CA ILE A 69 -2.06 5.64 17.10
C ILE A 69 -1.85 6.55 15.92
N VAL A 70 -2.01 7.86 16.14
CA VAL A 70 -1.79 8.89 15.13
C VAL A 70 -0.82 9.91 15.69
N ALA A 71 0.12 10.33 14.87
CA ALA A 71 1.08 11.38 15.18
C ALA A 71 1.09 12.42 14.05
N GLY A 72 1.17 13.68 14.41
CA GLY A 72 1.57 14.74 13.49
C GLY A 72 3.08 14.85 13.46
N LEU A 73 3.63 15.02 12.28
CA LEU A 73 5.07 15.14 12.07
C LEU A 73 5.39 16.47 11.40
N ASP A 74 6.51 17.06 11.78
CA ASP A 74 7.11 18.15 11.01
C ASP A 74 7.63 17.59 9.67
N GLY A 75 7.14 18.11 8.56
CA GLY A 75 7.48 17.61 7.22
C GLY A 75 8.95 17.83 6.82
N GLN A 76 9.66 18.75 7.47
CA GLN A 76 11.07 19.06 7.17
C GLN A 76 12.04 18.23 8.01
N THR A 77 11.69 17.92 9.24
CA THR A 77 12.58 17.25 10.20
C THR A 77 12.13 15.82 10.54
N GLY A 78 10.87 15.49 10.31
CA GLY A 78 10.24 14.24 10.75
C GLY A 78 9.94 14.20 12.25
N GLU A 79 10.24 15.27 12.99
CA GLU A 79 9.98 15.32 14.43
C GLU A 79 8.48 15.27 14.73
N THR A 80 8.10 14.51 15.76
CA THR A 80 6.71 14.42 16.20
C THR A 80 6.28 15.73 16.87
N THR A 81 5.23 16.34 16.35
CA THR A 81 4.66 17.60 16.86
C THR A 81 3.54 17.35 17.87
N TRP A 82 2.74 16.31 17.65
CA TRP A 82 1.69 15.88 18.56
C TRP A 82 1.40 14.39 18.39
N THR A 83 0.72 13.80 19.38
CA THR A 83 0.32 12.38 19.33
C THR A 83 -1.08 12.19 19.91
N VAL A 84 -1.84 11.25 19.34
CA VAL A 84 -3.12 10.78 19.87
C VAL A 84 -3.05 9.29 20.13
N THR A 85 -3.47 8.89 21.32
CA THR A 85 -3.59 7.47 21.72
C THR A 85 -5.05 7.09 21.74
N VAL A 86 -5.39 6.00 21.07
CA VAL A 86 -6.78 5.51 20.99
C VAL A 86 -6.84 4.04 21.39
N GLY A 87 -7.41 3.76 22.54
CA GLY A 87 -7.75 2.40 22.97
C GLY A 87 -6.59 1.42 23.08
N LYS A 88 -6.93 0.14 23.15
CA LYS A 88 -5.98 -0.98 23.27
C LYS A 88 -5.75 -1.66 21.92
N GLY A 89 -4.55 -2.18 21.73
CA GLY A 89 -4.15 -2.96 20.56
C GLY A 89 -3.67 -2.11 19.39
N GLY A 90 -3.16 -2.74 18.35
CA GLY A 90 -2.73 -2.09 17.11
C GLY A 90 -3.90 -1.40 16.38
N ASN A 91 -3.58 -0.62 15.37
CA ASN A 91 -4.58 0.14 14.63
C ASN A 91 -4.43 0.00 13.12
N SER A 92 -5.45 0.49 12.43
CA SER A 92 -5.46 0.60 10.98
C SER A 92 -4.40 1.56 10.47
N PRO A 93 -4.06 1.48 9.19
CA PRO A 93 -3.52 2.61 8.47
C PRO A 93 -4.45 3.84 8.60
N ILE A 94 -3.89 5.04 8.44
CA ILE A 94 -4.67 6.29 8.57
C ILE A 94 -5.46 6.55 7.29
N GLY A 95 -6.75 6.86 7.43
CA GLY A 95 -7.54 7.50 6.38
C GLY A 95 -7.54 9.01 6.58
N VAL A 96 -7.40 9.79 5.50
CA VAL A 96 -7.46 11.26 5.56
C VAL A 96 -8.55 11.76 4.62
N GLY A 97 -9.32 12.73 5.10
CA GLY A 97 -10.30 13.47 4.30
C GLY A 97 -10.35 14.92 4.73
N GLY A 98 -10.00 15.84 3.84
CA GLY A 98 -9.81 17.24 4.18
C GLY A 98 -8.71 17.42 5.23
N GLU A 99 -9.04 18.12 6.30
CA GLU A 99 -8.11 18.38 7.41
C GLU A 99 -8.18 17.34 8.54
N ARG A 100 -8.91 16.24 8.36
CA ARG A 100 -9.10 15.23 9.41
C ARG A 100 -8.46 13.91 9.08
N ALA A 101 -7.79 13.36 10.09
CA ALA A 101 -7.33 11.98 10.10
C ALA A 101 -8.33 11.06 10.83
N TYR A 102 -8.42 9.83 10.34
CA TYR A 102 -9.28 8.78 10.89
C TYR A 102 -8.46 7.53 11.11
N ALA A 103 -8.55 6.97 12.30
CA ALA A 103 -7.93 5.69 12.62
C ALA A 103 -8.86 4.87 13.51
N ILE A 104 -8.72 3.56 13.43
CA ILE A 104 -9.48 2.62 14.26
C ILE A 104 -8.50 1.65 14.93
N SER A 105 -8.67 1.40 16.22
CA SER A 105 -7.89 0.42 16.96
C SER A 105 -8.47 -0.99 16.79
N LYS A 106 -7.69 -2.02 17.13
CA LYS A 106 -8.16 -3.41 17.20
C LYS A 106 -9.38 -3.58 18.10
N ALA A 107 -9.48 -2.80 19.18
CA ALA A 107 -10.65 -2.77 20.04
C ALA A 107 -11.86 -2.07 19.39
N GLU A 108 -11.80 -1.80 18.09
CA GLU A 108 -12.83 -1.12 17.32
C GLU A 108 -13.21 0.29 17.86
N THR A 109 -12.28 0.91 18.56
CA THR A 109 -12.41 2.32 18.91
C THR A 109 -11.90 3.16 17.75
N MET A 110 -12.78 3.93 17.14
CA MET A 110 -12.45 4.85 16.05
C MET A 110 -12.30 6.27 16.57
N VAL A 111 -11.33 6.99 16.00
CA VAL A 111 -11.08 8.39 16.31
C VAL A 111 -11.04 9.22 15.04
N ALA A 112 -11.57 10.43 15.12
CA ALA A 112 -11.30 11.52 14.18
C ALA A 112 -10.46 12.58 14.88
N VAL A 113 -9.38 12.97 14.23
CA VAL A 113 -8.39 13.90 14.76
C VAL A 113 -8.23 15.06 13.80
N ASP A 114 -8.13 16.27 14.32
CA ASP A 114 -7.68 17.42 13.53
C ASP A 114 -6.20 17.23 13.15
N GLY A 115 -5.90 17.28 11.87
CA GLY A 115 -4.56 16.98 11.36
C GLY A 115 -3.52 18.02 11.69
N ALA A 116 -3.91 19.26 11.95
CA ALA A 116 -2.99 20.33 12.30
C ALA A 116 -2.61 20.31 13.79
N THR A 117 -3.60 20.09 14.67
CA THR A 117 -3.43 20.27 16.11
C THR A 117 -3.32 18.97 16.90
N GLY A 118 -3.82 17.86 16.35
CA GLY A 118 -3.98 16.61 17.08
C GLY A 118 -5.19 16.57 18.00
N ASP A 119 -6.04 17.61 17.98
CA ASP A 119 -7.24 17.60 18.80
C ASP A 119 -8.20 16.52 18.37
N THR A 120 -8.70 15.72 19.31
CA THR A 120 -9.72 14.71 19.05
C THR A 120 -11.05 15.40 18.76
N VAL A 121 -11.51 15.30 17.51
CA VAL A 121 -12.82 15.84 17.08
C VAL A 121 -13.95 15.00 17.64
N TRP A 122 -13.82 13.70 17.55
CA TRP A 122 -14.69 12.71 18.18
C TRP A 122 -13.98 11.35 18.32
N GLN A 123 -14.50 10.54 19.23
CA GLN A 123 -14.09 9.16 19.45
C GLN A 123 -15.32 8.31 19.67
N ARG A 124 -15.37 7.14 19.03
CA ARG A 124 -16.52 6.21 19.10
C ARG A 124 -16.08 4.77 19.18
N GLN A 125 -16.80 4.00 19.96
CA GLN A 125 -16.76 2.54 19.95
C GLN A 125 -17.73 2.03 18.88
N LEU A 126 -17.25 1.30 17.86
CA LEU A 126 -18.08 0.84 16.74
C LEU A 126 -18.83 -0.45 17.05
N ALA A 127 -18.28 -1.31 17.90
CA ALA A 127 -18.96 -2.49 18.43
C ALA A 127 -18.71 -2.65 19.93
N PRO A 128 -19.58 -3.36 20.66
CA PRO A 128 -19.31 -3.74 22.05
C PRO A 128 -17.99 -4.52 22.10
N ILE A 129 -17.17 -4.20 23.10
CA ILE A 129 -15.98 -5.00 23.41
C ILE A 129 -16.50 -6.25 24.12
N ASP A 130 -16.81 -7.31 23.38
CA ASP A 130 -16.84 -8.64 23.96
C ASP A 130 -15.39 -9.07 24.17
N ASP A 131 -15.12 -9.86 25.22
CA ASP A 131 -13.79 -10.38 25.57
C ASP A 131 -13.19 -11.29 24.47
N ALA A 132 -13.88 -11.47 23.35
CA ALA A 132 -13.40 -12.13 22.15
C ALA A 132 -12.30 -11.29 21.48
N ASP A 133 -11.32 -11.97 20.92
CA ASP A 133 -10.14 -11.37 20.28
C ASP A 133 -10.56 -10.31 19.25
N PRO A 134 -10.18 -9.04 19.45
CA PRO A 134 -10.62 -7.96 18.57
C PRO A 134 -10.08 -8.13 17.16
N GLY A 135 -10.91 -7.88 16.15
CA GLY A 135 -10.61 -8.01 14.72
C GLY A 135 -9.30 -7.35 14.30
N VAL A 136 -8.74 -7.79 13.19
CA VAL A 136 -7.58 -7.15 12.58
C VAL A 136 -8.08 -6.02 11.67
N VAL A 137 -7.58 -4.80 11.87
CA VAL A 137 -7.90 -3.68 10.98
C VAL A 137 -6.74 -3.47 10.02
N GLU A 138 -6.82 -4.11 8.86
CA GLU A 138 -5.74 -4.09 7.87
C GLU A 138 -5.82 -2.90 6.91
N PHE A 139 -7.02 -2.35 6.73
CA PHE A 139 -7.25 -1.31 5.73
C PHE A 139 -7.60 0.03 6.39
N ALA A 140 -7.15 1.11 5.74
CA ALA A 140 -7.47 2.45 6.18
C ALA A 140 -8.98 2.71 6.14
N PRO A 141 -9.54 3.50 7.07
CA PRO A 141 -10.84 4.11 6.91
C PRO A 141 -10.91 4.90 5.61
N ILE A 142 -12.04 4.82 4.91
CA ILE A 142 -12.27 5.41 3.60
C ILE A 142 -13.19 6.62 3.76
N PRO A 143 -12.67 7.86 3.83
CA PRO A 143 -13.50 9.05 3.91
C PRO A 143 -14.23 9.29 2.58
N LEU A 144 -15.53 9.51 2.69
CA LEU A 144 -16.40 10.05 1.65
C LEU A 144 -16.85 11.45 2.12
N ASP A 145 -17.69 12.14 1.34
CA ASP A 145 -18.07 13.52 1.66
C ASP A 145 -18.63 13.71 3.08
N ASP A 146 -19.69 12.97 3.42
CA ASP A 146 -20.45 13.09 4.67
C ASP A 146 -20.22 11.91 5.65
N ARG A 147 -19.49 10.87 5.21
CA ARG A 147 -19.29 9.63 5.97
C ARG A 147 -17.91 9.04 5.78
N ILE A 148 -17.63 8.03 6.57
CA ILE A 148 -16.42 7.22 6.46
C ILE A 148 -16.87 5.77 6.40
N VAL A 149 -16.33 5.01 5.45
CA VAL A 149 -16.52 3.56 5.41
C VAL A 149 -15.30 2.88 6.01
N VAL A 150 -15.51 2.05 7.02
CA VAL A 150 -14.44 1.39 7.78
C VAL A 150 -14.48 -0.10 7.46
N PRO A 151 -13.45 -0.63 6.78
CA PRO A 151 -13.30 -2.07 6.59
C PRO A 151 -12.79 -2.71 7.89
N ILE A 152 -13.52 -3.69 8.41
CA ILE A 152 -13.14 -4.44 9.61
C ILE A 152 -13.11 -5.92 9.26
N SER A 153 -11.96 -6.55 9.45
CA SER A 153 -11.77 -7.97 9.20
C SER A 153 -12.20 -8.77 10.42
N GLY A 154 -12.89 -9.89 10.20
CA GLY A 154 -13.19 -10.85 11.26
C GLY A 154 -11.93 -11.55 11.78
N THR A 155 -11.94 -12.03 13.01
CA THR A 155 -10.80 -12.68 13.66
C THR A 155 -10.80 -14.19 13.54
N GLU A 156 -11.97 -14.77 13.37
CA GLU A 156 -12.19 -16.21 13.31
C GLU A 156 -12.98 -16.56 12.05
N ASP A 157 -12.91 -17.82 11.64
CA ASP A 157 -13.62 -18.33 10.45
C ASP A 157 -15.14 -18.08 10.50
N ASP A 158 -15.70 -17.95 11.71
CA ASP A 158 -17.12 -17.71 11.94
C ASP A 158 -17.53 -16.23 12.02
N VAL A 159 -16.56 -15.29 12.07
CA VAL A 159 -16.83 -13.85 12.13
C VAL A 159 -16.55 -13.23 10.77
N PRO A 160 -17.57 -12.86 9.99
CA PRO A 160 -17.36 -12.31 8.66
C PRO A 160 -16.73 -10.91 8.73
N ASP A 161 -15.92 -10.60 7.72
CA ASP A 161 -15.50 -9.22 7.47
C ASP A 161 -16.76 -8.35 7.28
N ARG A 162 -16.65 -7.07 7.65
CA ARG A 162 -17.76 -6.13 7.50
C ARG A 162 -17.29 -4.74 7.11
N LEU A 163 -18.18 -4.01 6.49
CA LEU A 163 -18.03 -2.58 6.27
C LEU A 163 -18.95 -1.82 7.23
N VAL A 164 -18.39 -0.87 7.96
CA VAL A 164 -19.13 -0.01 8.87
C VAL A 164 -19.13 1.40 8.32
N GLY A 165 -20.29 1.97 8.07
CA GLY A 165 -20.42 3.38 7.71
C GLY A 165 -20.64 4.21 8.96
N VAL A 166 -19.86 5.27 9.15
CA VAL A 166 -20.01 6.22 10.24
C VAL A 166 -20.16 7.64 9.71
N ALA A 167 -20.92 8.48 10.40
CA ALA A 167 -21.06 9.88 10.07
C ALA A 167 -19.72 10.61 10.28
N ARG A 168 -19.30 11.40 9.30
CA ARG A 168 -18.05 12.16 9.38
C ARG A 168 -18.07 13.26 10.44
N ALA A 169 -19.26 13.75 10.77
CA ALA A 169 -19.43 14.85 11.69
C ALA A 169 -19.13 14.46 13.14
N ASP A 170 -19.64 13.32 13.60
CA ASP A 170 -19.68 12.93 15.01
C ASP A 170 -19.36 11.44 15.28
N GLY A 171 -19.12 10.66 14.22
CA GLY A 171 -18.81 9.24 14.31
C GLY A 171 -20.01 8.33 14.61
N GLU A 172 -21.26 8.82 14.48
CA GLU A 172 -22.44 7.98 14.64
C GLU A 172 -22.45 6.86 13.60
N THR A 173 -22.73 5.62 14.02
CA THR A 173 -22.83 4.49 13.10
C THR A 173 -24.10 4.60 12.24
N LEU A 174 -23.90 4.70 10.93
CA LEU A 174 -24.97 4.83 9.94
C LEU A 174 -25.45 3.46 9.44
N PHE A 175 -24.53 2.53 9.27
CA PHE A 175 -24.81 1.15 8.87
C PHE A 175 -23.69 0.21 9.28
N THR A 176 -24.03 -1.07 9.41
CA THR A 176 -23.07 -2.18 9.49
C THR A 176 -23.46 -3.22 8.45
N ARG A 177 -22.54 -3.57 7.56
CA ARG A 177 -22.77 -4.53 6.50
C ARG A 177 -21.78 -5.69 6.59
N PRO A 178 -22.22 -6.88 7.08
CA PRO A 178 -21.45 -8.10 6.96
C PRO A 178 -21.18 -8.45 5.48
N LEU A 179 -19.98 -8.89 5.18
CA LEU A 179 -19.59 -9.35 3.85
C LEU A 179 -19.75 -10.86 3.73
N PRO A 180 -20.10 -11.38 2.55
CA PRO A 180 -20.31 -12.82 2.36
C PRO A 180 -19.01 -13.63 2.28
N ALA A 181 -17.86 -12.98 2.21
CA ALA A 181 -16.52 -13.54 2.29
C ALA A 181 -15.55 -12.43 2.73
N SER A 182 -14.32 -12.81 3.13
CA SER A 182 -13.31 -11.83 3.52
C SER A 182 -12.85 -10.96 2.35
N LEU A 183 -12.38 -9.76 2.66
CA LEU A 183 -11.77 -8.87 1.69
C LEU A 183 -10.46 -9.48 1.16
N SER A 184 -10.26 -9.47 -0.15
CA SER A 184 -9.01 -9.91 -0.79
C SER A 184 -7.97 -8.79 -0.85
N GLY A 185 -8.40 -7.54 -0.77
CA GLY A 185 -7.58 -6.35 -0.83
C GLY A 185 -8.34 -5.12 -0.36
N ALA A 186 -7.66 -3.99 -0.28
CA ALA A 186 -8.27 -2.74 0.15
C ALA A 186 -9.42 -2.34 -0.79
N PRO A 187 -10.62 -2.02 -0.26
CA PRO A 187 -11.70 -1.48 -1.04
C PRO A 187 -11.36 -0.13 -1.69
N GLY A 188 -12.03 0.20 -2.78
CA GLY A 188 -11.89 1.47 -3.48
C GLY A 188 -13.13 2.35 -3.31
N ALA A 189 -12.91 3.66 -3.10
CA ALA A 189 -13.98 4.65 -3.03
C ALA A 189 -14.30 5.22 -4.41
N THR A 190 -15.57 5.41 -4.68
CA THR A 190 -16.09 6.20 -5.81
C THR A 190 -17.00 7.29 -5.27
N SER A 191 -17.46 8.21 -6.14
CA SER A 191 -18.43 9.24 -5.75
C SER A 191 -19.72 8.67 -5.15
N ASP A 192 -20.11 7.47 -5.58
CA ASP A 192 -21.41 6.88 -5.28
C ASP A 192 -21.36 5.80 -4.18
N GLY A 193 -20.16 5.37 -3.78
CA GLY A 193 -20.00 4.32 -2.77
C GLY A 193 -18.63 3.65 -2.74
N VAL A 194 -18.62 2.36 -2.42
CA VAL A 194 -17.40 1.59 -2.21
C VAL A 194 -17.45 0.28 -2.99
N VAL A 195 -16.37 -0.04 -3.69
CA VAL A 195 -16.15 -1.33 -4.37
C VAL A 195 -15.30 -2.21 -3.48
N ALA A 196 -15.80 -3.37 -3.11
CA ALA A 196 -15.14 -4.32 -2.20
C ALA A 196 -14.79 -5.62 -2.93
N PRO A 197 -13.49 -5.95 -3.11
CA PRO A 197 -13.05 -7.22 -3.68
C PRO A 197 -13.01 -8.30 -2.59
N LEU A 198 -13.49 -9.50 -2.89
CA LEU A 198 -13.55 -10.61 -1.95
C LEU A 198 -12.62 -11.76 -2.33
N VAL A 199 -12.19 -12.53 -1.33
CA VAL A 199 -11.28 -13.69 -1.51
C VAL A 199 -11.89 -14.82 -2.34
N ASP A 200 -13.20 -14.89 -2.44
CA ASP A 200 -13.92 -15.89 -3.25
C ASP A 200 -14.11 -15.48 -4.72
N GLY A 201 -13.52 -14.36 -5.12
CA GLY A 201 -13.56 -13.86 -6.49
C GLY A 201 -14.76 -13.01 -6.83
N ARG A 202 -15.59 -12.69 -5.85
CA ARG A 202 -16.68 -11.74 -6.03
C ARG A 202 -16.21 -10.31 -5.79
N VAL A 203 -16.81 -9.38 -6.51
CA VAL A 203 -16.70 -7.94 -6.28
C VAL A 203 -18.10 -7.41 -5.94
N LEU A 204 -18.20 -6.63 -4.86
CA LEU A 204 -19.44 -5.98 -4.44
C LEU A 204 -19.32 -4.47 -4.62
N PHE A 205 -20.41 -3.84 -5.02
CA PHE A 205 -20.57 -2.40 -4.87
C PHE A 205 -21.62 -2.10 -3.82
N LEU A 206 -21.21 -1.34 -2.81
CA LEU A 206 -22.08 -0.80 -1.77
C LEU A 206 -22.25 0.70 -2.04
N ASP A 207 -23.48 1.14 -2.09
CA ASP A 207 -23.76 2.56 -2.15
C ASP A 207 -23.48 3.27 -0.80
N ARG A 208 -23.65 4.58 -0.80
CA ARG A 208 -23.41 5.41 0.39
C ARG A 208 -24.28 5.02 1.60
N THR A 209 -25.40 4.32 1.41
CA THR A 209 -26.25 3.84 2.51
C THR A 209 -25.83 2.46 3.06
N GLY A 210 -24.80 1.84 2.48
CA GLY A 210 -24.37 0.48 2.79
C GLY A 210 -25.23 -0.60 2.13
N ALA A 211 -26.12 -0.22 1.19
CA ALA A 211 -26.89 -1.19 0.41
C ALA A 211 -26.03 -1.74 -0.72
N VAL A 212 -26.00 -3.08 -0.83
CA VAL A 212 -25.34 -3.75 -1.98
C VAL A 212 -26.19 -3.50 -3.22
N ARG A 213 -25.66 -2.80 -4.19
CA ARG A 213 -26.32 -2.50 -5.46
C ARG A 213 -26.14 -3.60 -6.48
N TRP A 214 -24.96 -4.19 -6.50
CA TRP A 214 -24.66 -5.34 -7.34
C TRP A 214 -23.54 -6.19 -6.73
N THR A 215 -23.49 -7.43 -7.16
CA THR A 215 -22.42 -8.37 -6.91
C THR A 215 -22.02 -8.99 -8.25
N ARG A 216 -20.72 -9.13 -8.50
CA ARG A 216 -20.19 -9.72 -9.72
C ARG A 216 -19.14 -10.78 -9.40
N GLU A 217 -19.27 -11.95 -10.02
CA GLU A 217 -18.24 -12.98 -9.99
C GLU A 217 -17.21 -12.69 -11.09
N ILE A 218 -15.94 -12.63 -10.70
CA ILE A 218 -14.82 -12.32 -11.59
C ILE A 218 -13.79 -13.43 -11.55
N GLY A 219 -13.58 -14.04 -10.37
CA GLY A 219 -12.55 -15.04 -10.12
C GLY A 219 -11.46 -14.52 -9.19
N ALA A 220 -10.92 -15.38 -8.36
CA ALA A 220 -9.90 -15.06 -7.35
C ALA A 220 -8.50 -15.50 -7.79
N PRO A 221 -7.42 -14.87 -7.27
CA PRO A 221 -7.41 -13.71 -6.36
C PRO A 221 -7.71 -12.38 -7.05
N LEU A 222 -8.15 -11.40 -6.26
CA LEU A 222 -8.38 -10.03 -6.71
C LEU A 222 -7.44 -9.07 -5.98
N SER A 223 -6.94 -8.04 -6.68
CA SER A 223 -6.11 -6.99 -6.10
C SER A 223 -6.92 -5.99 -5.27
N ALA A 224 -6.23 -5.09 -4.58
CA ALA A 224 -6.82 -3.85 -4.08
C ALA A 224 -7.42 -3.02 -5.24
N VAL A 225 -8.47 -2.26 -4.94
CA VAL A 225 -9.23 -1.51 -5.94
C VAL A 225 -8.67 -0.10 -6.09
N GLY A 226 -8.25 0.26 -7.32
CA GLY A 226 -8.13 1.65 -7.76
C GLY A 226 -9.50 2.13 -8.24
N ALA A 227 -9.91 3.34 -7.88
CA ALA A 227 -11.19 3.87 -8.34
C ALA A 227 -11.10 5.37 -8.60
N VAL A 228 -11.70 5.79 -9.69
CA VAL A 228 -11.84 7.20 -10.08
C VAL A 228 -13.23 7.38 -10.65
N ASP A 229 -13.92 8.44 -10.25
CA ASP A 229 -15.28 8.77 -10.65
C ASP A 229 -16.24 7.58 -10.49
N ARG A 230 -16.69 7.01 -11.59
CA ARG A 230 -17.61 5.88 -11.65
C ARG A 230 -16.98 4.61 -12.19
N THR A 231 -15.67 4.51 -12.19
CA THR A 231 -14.95 3.34 -12.68
C THR A 231 -14.04 2.79 -11.60
N ALA A 232 -14.11 1.49 -11.40
CA ALA A 232 -13.21 0.75 -10.51
C ALA A 232 -12.27 -0.14 -11.33
N TYR A 233 -11.00 -0.15 -10.94
CA TYR A 233 -9.94 -0.89 -11.60
C TYR A 233 -9.32 -1.89 -10.63
N LEU A 234 -9.20 -3.14 -11.05
CA LEU A 234 -8.61 -4.19 -10.24
C LEU A 234 -7.99 -5.29 -11.11
N GLY A 235 -6.93 -5.88 -10.61
CA GLY A 235 -6.35 -7.09 -11.18
C GLY A 235 -7.12 -8.34 -10.77
N ALA A 236 -7.31 -9.28 -11.68
CA ALA A 236 -7.97 -10.55 -11.44
C ALA A 236 -7.00 -11.74 -11.67
N ALA A 237 -7.31 -12.87 -11.07
CA ALA A 237 -6.55 -14.13 -11.23
C ALA A 237 -6.53 -14.66 -12.67
N THR A 238 -7.44 -14.17 -13.49
CA THR A 238 -7.50 -14.49 -14.94
C THR A 238 -6.39 -13.83 -15.74
N GLU A 239 -5.39 -13.24 -15.06
CA GLU A 239 -4.32 -12.47 -15.70
C GLU A 239 -4.86 -11.28 -16.48
N GLU A 240 -5.84 -10.59 -15.89
CA GLU A 240 -6.51 -9.44 -16.50
C GLU A 240 -6.54 -8.25 -15.53
N LEU A 241 -6.38 -7.07 -16.08
CA LEU A 241 -6.81 -5.82 -15.46
C LEU A 241 -8.24 -5.53 -15.93
N LEU A 242 -9.13 -5.27 -15.00
CA LEU A 242 -10.53 -5.01 -15.30
C LEU A 242 -10.91 -3.57 -14.95
N ALA A 243 -11.70 -2.94 -15.80
CA ALA A 243 -12.42 -1.72 -15.50
C ALA A 243 -13.91 -2.03 -15.37
N LEU A 244 -14.47 -1.71 -14.21
CA LEU A 244 -15.87 -1.93 -13.88
C LEU A 244 -16.62 -0.59 -13.81
N ASP A 245 -17.74 -0.47 -14.53
CA ASP A 245 -18.70 0.61 -14.30
C ASP A 245 -19.39 0.39 -12.95
N THR A 246 -19.23 1.32 -12.03
CA THR A 246 -19.74 1.17 -10.66
C THR A 246 -21.26 1.32 -10.54
N ALA A 247 -21.92 1.92 -11.52
CA ALA A 247 -23.37 2.02 -11.52
C ALA A 247 -24.05 0.68 -11.86
N THR A 248 -23.42 -0.10 -12.75
CA THR A 248 -24.02 -1.32 -13.31
C THR A 248 -23.30 -2.59 -12.94
N GLY A 249 -22.04 -2.51 -12.51
CA GLY A 249 -21.15 -3.64 -12.32
C GLY A 249 -20.70 -4.29 -13.63
N SER A 250 -20.94 -3.68 -14.78
CA SER A 250 -20.51 -4.22 -16.06
C SER A 250 -19.01 -3.98 -16.27
N ILE A 251 -18.34 -4.93 -16.91
CA ILE A 251 -16.96 -4.75 -17.36
C ILE A 251 -17.00 -3.81 -18.57
N ALA A 252 -16.37 -2.63 -18.42
CA ALA A 252 -16.25 -1.67 -19.51
C ALA A 252 -15.17 -2.12 -20.50
N TRP A 253 -14.05 -2.58 -19.99
CA TRP A 253 -12.96 -3.17 -20.74
C TRP A 253 -12.10 -4.08 -19.86
N HIS A 254 -11.26 -4.86 -20.48
CA HIS A 254 -10.22 -5.66 -19.82
C HIS A 254 -8.90 -5.54 -20.59
N GLY A 255 -7.78 -5.48 -19.85
CA GLY A 255 -6.41 -5.48 -20.36
C GLY A 255 -5.70 -6.76 -19.95
N SER A 256 -4.95 -7.36 -20.87
CA SER A 256 -4.23 -8.61 -20.58
C SER A 256 -2.97 -8.31 -19.72
N LEU A 257 -2.75 -9.14 -18.73
CA LEU A 257 -1.56 -9.21 -17.89
C LEU A 257 -0.88 -10.56 -18.12
N ALA A 258 0.36 -10.72 -17.66
CA ALA A 258 1.04 -12.02 -17.73
C ALA A 258 1.04 -12.74 -16.38
N ASN A 259 0.58 -12.10 -15.33
CA ASN A 259 0.45 -12.66 -13.98
C ASN A 259 -0.42 -11.75 -13.09
N THR A 260 -0.63 -12.18 -11.85
CA THR A 260 -1.45 -11.47 -10.86
C THR A 260 -0.89 -10.10 -10.50
N VAL A 261 -1.79 -9.18 -10.22
CA VAL A 261 -1.53 -7.86 -9.62
C VAL A 261 -1.84 -7.94 -8.13
N PHE A 262 -0.94 -7.47 -7.29
CA PHE A 262 -1.15 -7.42 -5.84
C PHE A 262 -1.42 -6.01 -5.34
N ALA A 263 -0.70 -5.04 -5.88
CA ALA A 263 -0.84 -3.65 -5.50
C ALA A 263 -2.11 -3.03 -6.10
N ARG A 264 -2.55 -1.94 -5.50
CA ARG A 264 -3.64 -1.13 -6.04
C ARG A 264 -3.21 -0.51 -7.37
N PRO A 265 -4.00 -0.62 -8.45
CA PRO A 265 -3.77 0.16 -9.65
C PRO A 265 -3.77 1.67 -9.35
N LEU A 266 -2.79 2.39 -9.88
CA LEU A 266 -2.78 3.85 -9.89
C LEU A 266 -3.56 4.33 -11.10
N VAL A 267 -4.53 5.20 -10.89
CA VAL A 267 -5.39 5.74 -11.94
C VAL A 267 -5.19 7.24 -12.05
N THR A 268 -4.98 7.71 -13.27
CA THR A 268 -4.97 9.13 -13.64
C THR A 268 -6.06 9.39 -14.69
N ASP A 269 -6.21 10.62 -15.13
CA ASP A 269 -7.21 10.98 -16.15
C ASP A 269 -7.00 10.24 -17.48
N GLU A 270 -5.77 9.86 -17.81
CA GLU A 270 -5.43 9.24 -19.09
C GLU A 270 -4.99 7.78 -18.98
N ARG A 271 -4.47 7.34 -17.85
CA ARG A 271 -3.78 6.07 -17.71
C ARG A 271 -4.16 5.30 -16.46
N VAL A 272 -4.08 3.98 -16.58
CA VAL A 272 -4.08 3.06 -15.45
C VAL A 272 -2.72 2.37 -15.38
N TYR A 273 -1.97 2.60 -14.33
CA TYR A 273 -0.67 2.00 -14.12
C TYR A 273 -0.78 0.80 -13.18
N VAL A 274 -0.13 -0.30 -13.55
CA VAL A 274 -0.23 -1.58 -12.84
C VAL A 274 1.14 -2.21 -12.69
N GLY A 275 1.47 -2.61 -11.48
CA GLY A 275 2.64 -3.41 -11.19
C GLY A 275 2.28 -4.88 -11.04
N GLY A 276 2.96 -5.76 -11.77
CA GLY A 276 2.67 -7.18 -11.83
C GLY A 276 3.64 -8.08 -11.07
N ALA A 277 3.18 -9.29 -10.75
CA ALA A 277 4.03 -10.39 -10.29
C ALA A 277 4.88 -10.98 -11.42
N ASP A 278 4.63 -10.59 -12.66
CA ASP A 278 5.39 -10.91 -13.86
C ASP A 278 6.62 -10.02 -14.05
N TYR A 279 6.98 -9.28 -13.00
CA TYR A 279 8.13 -8.38 -12.98
C TYR A 279 8.00 -7.23 -13.98
N SER A 280 6.80 -6.72 -14.17
CA SER A 280 6.56 -5.60 -15.07
C SER A 280 5.80 -4.45 -14.42
N LEU A 281 6.07 -3.24 -14.89
CA LEU A 281 5.23 -2.08 -14.74
C LEU A 281 4.61 -1.78 -16.10
N ARG A 282 3.29 -1.58 -16.14
CA ARG A 282 2.53 -1.36 -17.36
C ARG A 282 1.63 -0.14 -17.23
N ALA A 283 1.37 0.51 -18.34
CA ALA A 283 0.34 1.52 -18.46
C ALA A 283 -0.71 1.11 -19.49
N PHE A 284 -1.96 1.29 -19.13
CA PHE A 284 -3.10 1.08 -19.99
C PHE A 284 -3.82 2.42 -20.22
N ASP A 285 -4.36 2.58 -21.41
CA ASP A 285 -5.24 3.71 -21.70
C ASP A 285 -6.55 3.58 -20.90
N VAL A 286 -6.92 4.62 -20.17
CA VAL A 286 -8.05 4.59 -19.23
C VAL A 286 -9.39 4.35 -19.91
N ALA A 287 -9.55 4.78 -21.16
CA ALA A 287 -10.80 4.67 -21.89
C ALA A 287 -10.97 3.32 -22.62
N SER A 288 -9.88 2.80 -23.18
CA SER A 288 -9.92 1.62 -24.04
C SER A 288 -9.36 0.34 -23.43
N GLY A 289 -8.55 0.44 -22.36
CA GLY A 289 -7.85 -0.70 -21.77
C GLY A 289 -6.70 -1.25 -22.64
N GLN A 290 -6.30 -0.54 -23.67
CA GLN A 290 -5.14 -0.92 -24.48
C GLN A 290 -3.84 -0.65 -23.72
N GLU A 291 -2.91 -1.62 -23.74
CA GLU A 291 -1.58 -1.40 -23.21
C GLU A 291 -0.84 -0.35 -24.04
N VAL A 292 -0.37 0.71 -23.37
CA VAL A 292 0.34 1.83 -24.01
C VAL A 292 1.83 1.60 -23.97
N TRP A 293 2.33 1.15 -22.82
CA TRP A 293 3.73 0.78 -22.64
C TRP A 293 3.90 -0.25 -21.53
N ARG A 294 5.05 -0.89 -21.53
CA ARG A 294 5.52 -1.84 -20.53
C ARG A 294 7.00 -1.65 -20.28
N ASP A 295 7.41 -1.75 -19.02
CA ASP A 295 8.80 -1.87 -18.61
C ASP A 295 9.03 -3.12 -17.78
N ASP A 296 10.08 -3.89 -18.12
CA ASP A 296 10.44 -5.10 -17.40
C ASP A 296 11.38 -4.77 -16.23
N LEU A 297 10.97 -5.16 -15.04
CA LEU A 297 11.65 -4.91 -13.77
C LEU A 297 12.46 -6.15 -13.35
N ARG A 298 13.28 -6.03 -12.31
CA ARG A 298 14.10 -7.18 -11.84
C ARG A 298 13.33 -8.15 -10.96
N ASN A 299 12.28 -7.67 -10.28
CA ASN A 299 11.47 -8.46 -9.35
C ASN A 299 10.00 -8.04 -9.45
N ALA A 300 9.15 -8.77 -8.73
CA ALA A 300 7.74 -8.45 -8.62
C ALA A 300 7.53 -7.09 -7.97
N VAL A 301 6.51 -6.37 -8.44
CA VAL A 301 6.08 -5.13 -7.81
C VAL A 301 5.42 -5.45 -6.48
N THR A 302 5.96 -4.89 -5.41
CA THR A 302 5.47 -5.06 -4.04
C THR A 302 4.64 -3.86 -3.57
N HIS A 303 5.05 -2.65 -3.97
CA HIS A 303 4.39 -1.40 -3.62
C HIS A 303 4.35 -0.47 -4.83
N GLY A 304 3.26 0.25 -4.96
CA GLY A 304 3.01 1.12 -6.09
C GLY A 304 2.41 0.37 -7.29
N PRO A 305 2.30 1.02 -8.44
CA PRO A 305 2.85 2.34 -8.73
C PRO A 305 2.24 3.46 -7.90
N MET A 306 3.06 4.45 -7.57
CA MET A 306 2.68 5.67 -6.86
C MET A 306 3.05 6.86 -7.72
N GLN A 307 2.22 7.91 -7.71
CA GLN A 307 2.53 9.17 -8.38
C GLN A 307 3.17 10.15 -7.42
N VAL A 308 4.27 10.76 -7.82
CA VAL A 308 4.96 11.84 -7.11
C VAL A 308 5.28 12.93 -8.13
N GLY A 309 4.53 14.02 -8.10
CA GLY A 309 4.58 15.02 -9.16
C GLY A 309 4.23 14.40 -10.52
N ASP A 310 5.13 14.52 -11.48
CA ASP A 310 5.03 13.92 -12.82
C ASP A 310 5.72 12.54 -12.92
N ARG A 311 6.28 12.03 -11.84
CA ARG A 311 6.99 10.75 -11.77
C ARG A 311 6.10 9.61 -11.27
N LEU A 312 6.45 8.41 -11.71
CA LEU A 312 5.94 7.17 -11.15
C LEU A 312 7.03 6.51 -10.31
N VAL A 313 6.68 6.14 -9.09
CA VAL A 313 7.58 5.42 -8.19
C VAL A 313 7.02 4.05 -7.90
N THR A 314 7.86 3.03 -8.04
CA THR A 314 7.47 1.63 -7.87
C THR A 314 8.54 0.89 -7.08
N LEU A 315 8.16 0.10 -6.10
CA LEU A 315 9.08 -0.74 -5.35
C LEU A 315 8.92 -2.19 -5.75
N VAL A 316 10.05 -2.85 -5.91
CA VAL A 316 10.10 -4.27 -6.25
C VAL A 316 10.87 -5.06 -5.18
N GLY A 317 10.50 -6.31 -4.99
CA GLY A 317 11.16 -7.19 -4.02
C GLY A 317 10.84 -8.65 -4.23
N GLY A 318 11.52 -9.51 -3.47
CA GLY A 318 11.29 -10.94 -3.47
C GLY A 318 10.28 -11.38 -2.41
N GLY A 319 9.50 -12.40 -2.72
CA GLY A 319 8.47 -12.96 -1.83
C GLY A 319 7.07 -12.38 -2.11
N HIS A 320 6.00 -13.17 -2.01
CA HIS A 320 4.62 -12.71 -2.23
C HIS A 320 3.73 -13.08 -1.05
N ARG A 321 2.96 -12.12 -0.55
CA ARG A 321 1.92 -12.39 0.44
C ARG A 321 0.63 -12.73 -0.28
N ILE A 322 0.31 -14.01 -0.35
CA ILE A 322 -1.04 -14.43 -0.73
C ILE A 322 -1.85 -14.48 0.56
N ARG A 323 -2.86 -13.61 0.67
CA ARG A 323 -3.81 -13.64 1.78
C ARG A 323 -4.58 -14.97 1.78
N GLY A 324 -4.70 -15.63 2.92
CA GLY A 324 -5.41 -16.91 3.06
C GLY A 324 -4.51 -18.16 3.07
N SER A 325 -3.20 -18.03 2.91
CA SER A 325 -2.26 -19.11 3.20
C SER A 325 -1.69 -18.96 4.61
N SER A 326 -1.59 -20.06 5.34
CA SER A 326 -1.05 -20.13 6.70
C SER A 326 0.46 -19.86 6.83
N GLY A 327 1.03 -19.13 5.87
CA GLY A 327 2.44 -18.73 5.84
C GLY A 327 2.60 -17.42 5.09
N SER A 328 2.63 -16.30 5.82
CA SER A 328 3.02 -15.03 5.23
C SER A 328 4.53 -14.95 5.14
N ILE A 329 5.07 -14.93 3.91
CA ILE A 329 6.46 -14.52 3.70
C ILE A 329 6.43 -12.99 3.62
N PRO A 330 7.09 -12.27 4.53
CA PRO A 330 7.13 -10.82 4.46
C PRO A 330 7.89 -10.39 3.21
N PHE A 331 7.34 -9.40 2.51
CA PHE A 331 8.03 -8.74 1.41
C PHE A 331 8.87 -7.63 1.97
N SER A 332 10.16 -7.69 1.69
CA SER A 332 11.00 -6.52 1.83
C SER A 332 11.29 -5.99 0.43
N PRO A 333 10.87 -4.77 0.11
CA PRO A 333 11.30 -4.12 -1.11
C PRO A 333 12.83 -4.06 -1.15
N THR A 334 13.41 -4.40 -2.30
CA THR A 334 14.86 -4.41 -2.50
C THR A 334 15.34 -3.32 -3.44
N GLU A 335 14.47 -2.81 -4.29
CA GLU A 335 14.77 -1.73 -5.23
C GLU A 335 13.56 -0.79 -5.39
N LEU A 336 13.87 0.48 -5.62
CA LEU A 336 12.93 1.53 -6.00
C LEU A 336 13.22 1.95 -7.43
N TYR A 337 12.18 1.99 -8.25
CA TYR A 337 12.22 2.44 -9.63
C TYR A 337 11.50 3.78 -9.78
N ILE A 338 12.07 4.66 -10.57
CA ILE A 338 11.49 5.95 -10.95
C ILE A 338 11.30 5.96 -12.46
N HIS A 339 10.10 6.29 -12.92
CA HIS A 339 9.74 6.39 -14.32
C HIS A 339 9.08 7.74 -14.62
N GLU A 340 9.22 8.16 -15.87
CA GLU A 340 8.29 9.12 -16.48
C GLU A 340 6.94 8.46 -16.71
N GLN A 341 5.91 9.27 -16.91
CA GLN A 341 4.57 8.74 -17.21
C GLN A 341 4.47 8.06 -18.59
N ASP A 342 5.40 8.32 -19.48
CA ASP A 342 5.51 7.67 -20.80
C ASP A 342 6.20 6.30 -20.76
N GLY A 343 6.65 5.86 -19.58
CA GLY A 343 7.32 4.58 -19.35
C GLY A 343 8.84 4.63 -19.41
N THR A 344 9.42 5.79 -19.69
CA THR A 344 10.88 5.95 -19.68
C THR A 344 11.41 5.73 -18.26
N ARG A 345 12.26 4.71 -18.08
CA ARG A 345 12.91 4.47 -16.80
C ARG A 345 14.01 5.51 -16.56
N VAL A 346 13.81 6.33 -15.55
CA VAL A 346 14.75 7.39 -15.15
C VAL A 346 15.84 6.81 -14.26
N ARG A 347 15.44 6.01 -13.26
CA ARG A 347 16.39 5.50 -12.27
C ARG A 347 15.89 4.20 -11.64
N ALA A 348 16.85 3.35 -11.21
CA ALA A 348 16.62 2.23 -10.33
C ALA A 348 17.61 2.33 -9.16
N VAL A 349 17.12 2.25 -7.93
CA VAL A 349 17.89 2.47 -6.71
C VAL A 349 17.74 1.28 -5.78
N PRO A 350 18.85 0.61 -5.39
CA PRO A 350 18.78 -0.41 -4.35
C PRO A 350 18.32 0.18 -3.02
N LEU A 351 17.49 -0.57 -2.31
CA LEU A 351 17.03 -0.27 -0.96
C LEU A 351 17.75 -1.12 0.11
N ASP A 352 18.60 -2.06 -0.34
CA ASP A 352 19.48 -2.84 0.51
C ASP A 352 20.70 -2.01 0.87
N GLY A 353 20.89 -1.71 2.07
CA GLY A 353 22.12 -1.11 2.51
C GLY A 353 22.00 -0.07 3.59
N ARG A 354 23.13 0.45 3.90
CA ARG A 354 23.45 1.33 5.02
C ARG A 354 22.55 2.55 5.29
N PRO A 355 21.78 3.13 4.34
CA PRO A 355 20.84 4.20 4.70
C PRO A 355 19.78 3.80 5.72
N PHE A 356 19.56 2.49 5.86
CA PHE A 356 18.49 1.95 6.71
C PHE A 356 19.02 1.23 7.97
N GLU A 357 20.30 1.34 8.28
CA GLU A 357 20.97 0.60 9.36
C GLU A 357 20.29 0.73 10.74
N ASN A 358 19.63 1.84 11.00
CA ASN A 358 19.01 2.10 12.30
C ASN A 358 17.50 1.78 12.36
N GLY A 359 16.86 1.53 11.23
CA GLY A 359 15.41 1.32 11.14
C GLY A 359 14.99 -0.11 10.75
N GLY A 360 15.92 -0.96 10.34
CA GLY A 360 15.61 -2.28 9.80
C GLY A 360 15.32 -2.26 8.29
N SER A 361 14.78 -3.36 7.77
CA SER A 361 14.36 -3.46 6.37
C SER A 361 13.11 -2.60 6.10
N VAL A 362 12.97 -2.15 4.86
CA VAL A 362 11.75 -1.48 4.41
C VAL A 362 10.61 -2.50 4.39
N GLU A 363 9.51 -2.20 5.06
CA GLU A 363 8.33 -3.06 5.13
C GLU A 363 7.23 -2.59 4.18
N TRP A 364 7.10 -1.27 4.03
CA TRP A 364 6.14 -0.65 3.13
C TRP A 364 6.66 0.69 2.60
N ALA A 365 6.03 1.15 1.52
CA ALA A 365 6.24 2.48 0.96
C ALA A 365 4.91 3.12 0.58
N GLN A 366 4.83 4.42 0.74
CA GLN A 366 3.65 5.20 0.40
C GLN A 366 4.05 6.59 -0.08
N ALA A 367 3.45 7.04 -1.18
CA ALA A 367 3.53 8.43 -1.59
C ALA A 367 2.56 9.28 -0.75
N ALA A 368 3.05 10.41 -0.28
CA ALA A 368 2.23 11.43 0.36
C ALA A 368 2.84 12.81 0.10
N GLY A 369 2.02 13.78 -0.32
CA GLY A 369 2.53 15.05 -0.82
C GLY A 369 3.44 14.88 -2.04
N GLU A 370 4.61 15.46 -1.98
CA GLU A 370 5.57 15.51 -3.12
C GLU A 370 6.71 14.48 -2.99
N THR A 371 6.56 13.43 -2.18
CA THR A 371 7.62 12.45 -1.98
C THR A 371 7.09 11.07 -1.57
N VAL A 372 8.03 10.15 -1.35
CA VAL A 372 7.77 8.79 -0.85
C VAL A 372 8.30 8.65 0.56
N TYR A 373 7.52 7.99 1.39
CA TYR A 373 7.88 7.57 2.72
C TYR A 373 8.09 6.06 2.77
N LEU A 374 9.12 5.66 3.48
CA LEU A 374 9.48 4.25 3.68
C LEU A 374 9.30 3.91 5.15
N GLY A 375 8.40 2.97 5.41
CA GLY A 375 8.17 2.43 6.75
C GLY A 375 9.10 1.26 7.04
N GLN A 376 9.66 1.24 8.24
CA GLN A 376 10.57 0.23 8.75
C GLN A 376 10.13 -0.17 10.16
N GLU A 377 10.50 -1.33 10.66
CA GLU A 377 10.10 -1.81 12.00
C GLU A 377 10.32 -0.76 13.12
N PHE A 378 11.42 -0.02 13.03
CA PHE A 378 11.81 0.97 14.05
C PHE A 378 12.00 2.37 13.51
N GLY A 379 11.52 2.66 12.32
CA GLY A 379 11.77 3.95 11.71
C GLY A 379 10.83 4.33 10.59
N LEU A 380 10.79 5.62 10.34
CA LEU A 380 10.14 6.24 9.20
C LEU A 380 11.16 7.11 8.47
N THR A 381 11.26 6.94 7.17
CA THR A 381 12.19 7.67 6.31
C THR A 381 11.43 8.43 5.25
N GLN A 382 11.72 9.71 5.10
CA GLN A 382 11.30 10.49 3.94
C GLN A 382 12.41 10.44 2.88
N VAL A 383 12.07 10.01 1.68
CA VAL A 383 12.92 10.15 0.50
C VAL A 383 13.00 11.63 0.14
N ALA A 384 14.19 12.12 -0.20
CA ALA A 384 14.34 13.51 -0.62
C ALA A 384 13.55 13.75 -1.92
N PRO A 385 12.65 14.75 -1.99
CA PRO A 385 11.84 14.99 -3.19
C PRO A 385 12.67 15.12 -4.46
N GLU A 386 13.79 15.82 -4.39
CA GLU A 386 14.72 16.00 -5.51
C GLU A 386 15.38 14.68 -5.99
N ALA A 387 15.45 13.68 -5.13
CA ALA A 387 15.91 12.35 -5.54
C ALA A 387 14.92 11.62 -6.45
N ILE A 388 13.67 12.09 -6.51
CA ILE A 388 12.60 11.57 -7.35
C ILE A 388 12.39 12.49 -8.55
N THR A 389 12.26 13.79 -8.33
CA THR A 389 11.88 14.77 -9.36
C THR A 389 13.04 15.19 -10.25
N ASP A 390 14.26 15.25 -9.71
CA ASP A 390 15.46 15.67 -10.43
C ASP A 390 16.32 14.48 -10.91
N ALA A 391 15.76 13.29 -10.83
CA ALA A 391 16.45 12.04 -11.15
C ALA A 391 16.75 11.86 -12.66
#